data_816f0718dda33884d7a0b37b09290213
#
_entry.id   816f0718dda33884d7a0b37b09290213
#
_cell.length_a   1.000
_cell.length_b   1.000
_cell.length_c   1.000
_cell.angle_alpha   90.00
_cell.angle_beta   90.00
_cell.angle_gamma   90.00
#
_symmetry.space_group_name_H-M   'P 1'
#
loop_
_entity.id
_entity.type
_entity.pdbx_description
1 polymer ?
#
loop_
_entity_poly.entity_id
_entity_poly.type
_entity_poly.pdbx_seq_one_letter_code
_entity_poly.pdbx_strand_id
1 'polypeptide(L)'
;MFFAFNVALRYLAANKVQSGLLIFGVALGVTVFVFITALIKGLAIFLVAQTTGSIAHITIEPPVRIARILGSSESKLLPAQPVSTVQRAQLRSWREAMALAGSQPGVLAVRPEIVGNAFIIRGEATAPVSLQGLPPEQLDAISPISTKIIEGNATLSADGVLIGKALAVALGLRAGQPILVRSERGGQRLLTIRGIFETGLGSLDERVGFVAQSTARPLFNLPDGVNQVVIKLENPDRAPELATKLRSATGLKVTPWQEKNRQLQSALEGQGRTGSLIQIFSMISIIIGIASALLLSTYR
;
A
#
# COMPACT_ATOMS: atom_id res chain seq x y z
N MET A 1 50.35 -2.27 25.56
CA MET A 1 49.40 -2.78 24.54
C MET A 1 50.09 -3.48 23.36
N PHE A 2 51.19 -2.96 22.82
CA PHE A 2 51.91 -3.56 21.67
C PHE A 2 52.49 -4.95 21.92
N PHE A 3 52.97 -5.24 23.16
CA PHE A 3 53.54 -6.54 23.50
C PHE A 3 52.48 -7.67 23.44
N ALA A 4 51.30 -7.47 24.02
CA ALA A 4 50.22 -8.46 24.01
C ALA A 4 49.74 -8.75 22.58
N PHE A 5 49.70 -7.73 21.72
CA PHE A 5 49.30 -7.87 20.31
C PHE A 5 50.33 -8.68 19.50
N ASN A 6 51.64 -8.43 19.70
CA ASN A 6 52.69 -9.18 19.04
C ASN A 6 52.74 -10.65 19.50
N VAL A 7 52.49 -10.91 20.77
CA VAL A 7 52.39 -12.30 21.31
C VAL A 7 51.20 -13.02 20.71
N ALA A 8 50.02 -12.36 20.63
CA ALA A 8 48.82 -12.92 20.01
C ALA A 8 49.03 -13.25 18.52
N LEU A 9 49.65 -12.34 17.75
CA LEU A 9 50.00 -12.56 16.34
C LEU A 9 50.93 -13.76 16.15
N ARG A 10 51.94 -13.91 17.01
CA ARG A 10 52.90 -15.01 16.94
C ARG A 10 52.25 -16.34 17.30
N TYR A 11 51.28 -16.34 18.22
CA TYR A 11 50.51 -17.54 18.59
C TYR A 11 49.58 -17.99 17.46
N LEU A 12 48.89 -17.03 16.81
CA LEU A 12 48.06 -17.27 15.61
C LEU A 12 48.88 -17.85 14.43
N ALA A 13 50.11 -17.35 14.25
CA ALA A 13 51.01 -17.79 13.20
C ALA A 13 51.61 -19.18 13.46
N ALA A 14 51.77 -19.59 14.73
CA ALA A 14 52.34 -20.88 15.11
C ALA A 14 51.36 -22.06 14.85
N ASN A 15 50.03 -21.84 15.00
CA ASN A 15 49.00 -22.86 14.83
C ASN A 15 48.11 -22.58 13.63
N LYS A 16 48.67 -22.59 12.42
CA LYS A 16 48.00 -22.16 11.17
C LYS A 16 46.65 -22.84 10.89
N VAL A 17 46.54 -24.15 11.14
CA VAL A 17 45.30 -24.89 10.89
C VAL A 17 44.19 -24.49 11.87
N GLN A 18 44.49 -24.35 13.15
CA GLN A 18 43.56 -24.00 14.19
C GLN A 18 43.08 -22.54 14.02
N SER A 19 44.02 -21.63 13.75
CA SER A 19 43.73 -20.22 13.45
C SER A 19 42.92 -20.08 12.19
N GLY A 20 43.23 -20.85 11.14
CA GLY A 20 42.46 -20.87 9.90
C GLY A 20 41.02 -21.33 10.10
N LEU A 21 40.77 -22.39 10.88
CA LEU A 21 39.46 -22.89 11.23
C LEU A 21 38.65 -21.85 12.02
N LEU A 22 39.30 -21.17 12.96
CA LEU A 22 38.67 -20.12 13.77
C LEU A 22 38.24 -18.92 12.93
N ILE A 23 39.16 -18.44 12.07
CA ILE A 23 38.87 -17.33 11.12
C ILE A 23 37.75 -17.74 10.17
N PHE A 24 37.78 -18.96 9.62
CA PHE A 24 36.75 -19.47 8.73
C PHE A 24 35.40 -19.54 9.42
N GLY A 25 35.31 -20.04 10.66
CA GLY A 25 34.07 -20.11 11.44
C GLY A 25 33.47 -18.73 11.70
N VAL A 26 34.30 -17.76 12.12
CA VAL A 26 33.86 -16.37 12.33
C VAL A 26 33.45 -15.72 11.01
N ALA A 27 34.23 -15.87 9.95
CA ALA A 27 33.90 -15.32 8.63
C ALA A 27 32.59 -15.88 8.08
N LEU A 28 32.36 -17.20 8.25
CA LEU A 28 31.11 -17.83 7.86
C LEU A 28 29.93 -17.27 8.66
N GLY A 29 30.07 -17.13 9.99
CA GLY A 29 29.03 -16.55 10.84
C GLY A 29 28.68 -15.12 10.46
N VAL A 30 29.69 -14.27 10.23
CA VAL A 30 29.50 -12.89 9.78
C VAL A 30 28.86 -12.83 8.39
N THR A 31 29.28 -13.70 7.47
CA THR A 31 28.71 -13.76 6.11
C THR A 31 27.23 -14.11 6.15
N VAL A 32 26.86 -15.14 6.90
CA VAL A 32 25.45 -15.54 7.07
C VAL A 32 24.63 -14.42 7.71
N PHE A 33 25.18 -13.78 8.74
CA PHE A 33 24.54 -12.64 9.40
C PHE A 33 24.27 -11.47 8.44
N VAL A 34 25.27 -11.05 7.68
CA VAL A 34 25.13 -9.97 6.69
C VAL A 34 24.15 -10.35 5.59
N PHE A 35 24.24 -11.59 5.09
CA PHE A 35 23.34 -12.10 4.05
C PHE A 35 21.88 -12.08 4.50
N ILE A 36 21.56 -12.64 5.69
CA ILE A 36 20.19 -12.65 6.22
C ILE A 36 19.68 -11.23 6.44
N THR A 37 20.51 -10.35 7.00
CA THR A 37 20.14 -8.94 7.23
C THR A 37 19.86 -8.20 5.92
N ALA A 38 20.69 -8.39 4.91
CA ALA A 38 20.52 -7.80 3.59
C ALA A 38 19.25 -8.31 2.91
N LEU A 39 18.99 -9.63 2.99
CA LEU A 39 17.80 -10.25 2.42
C LEU A 39 16.51 -9.71 3.06
N ILE A 40 16.46 -9.63 4.40
CA ILE A 40 15.28 -9.10 5.12
C ILE A 40 15.03 -7.63 4.76
N LYS A 41 16.07 -6.80 4.81
CA LYS A 41 15.94 -5.37 4.44
C LYS A 41 15.58 -5.18 2.97
N GLY A 42 16.21 -5.94 2.08
CA GLY A 42 15.93 -5.87 0.64
C GLY A 42 14.49 -6.24 0.32
N LEU A 43 13.98 -7.32 0.94
CA LEU A 43 12.58 -7.73 0.79
C LEU A 43 11.61 -6.65 1.31
N ALA A 44 11.88 -6.07 2.47
CA ALA A 44 11.05 -5.01 3.03
C ALA A 44 10.99 -3.78 2.09
N ILE A 45 12.14 -3.32 1.60
CA ILE A 45 12.21 -2.20 0.64
C ILE A 45 11.46 -2.54 -0.64
N PHE A 46 11.64 -3.76 -1.18
CA PHE A 46 10.94 -4.21 -2.37
C PHE A 46 9.42 -4.21 -2.19
N LEU A 47 8.91 -4.76 -1.09
CA LEU A 47 7.46 -4.80 -0.80
C LEU A 47 6.86 -3.40 -0.63
N VAL A 48 7.56 -2.51 0.07
CA VAL A 48 7.13 -1.11 0.21
C VAL A 48 7.14 -0.41 -1.14
N ALA A 49 8.20 -0.53 -1.92
CA ALA A 49 8.30 0.10 -3.25
C ALA A 49 7.23 -0.41 -4.22
N GLN A 50 6.99 -1.73 -4.25
CA GLN A 50 5.94 -2.35 -5.05
C GLN A 50 4.56 -1.81 -4.68
N THR A 51 4.27 -1.72 -3.39
CA THR A 51 2.98 -1.22 -2.90
C THR A 51 2.85 0.27 -3.16
N THR A 52 3.79 1.09 -2.68
CA THR A 52 3.71 2.56 -2.79
C THR A 52 3.82 3.05 -4.23
N GLY A 53 4.51 2.31 -5.10
CA GLY A 53 4.58 2.63 -6.53
C GLY A 53 3.22 2.68 -7.21
N SER A 54 2.30 1.80 -6.81
CA SER A 54 1.00 1.59 -7.47
C SER A 54 -0.21 2.17 -6.75
N ILE A 55 -0.05 2.75 -5.54
CA ILE A 55 -1.15 3.34 -4.78
C ILE A 55 -0.91 4.81 -4.44
N ALA A 56 -1.98 5.50 -4.06
CA ALA A 56 -1.90 6.84 -3.49
C ALA A 56 -1.28 6.81 -2.08
N HIS A 57 -0.46 7.82 -1.77
CA HIS A 57 0.21 7.90 -0.47
C HIS A 57 -0.66 8.55 0.60
N ILE A 58 -1.57 9.46 0.22
CA ILE A 58 -2.56 10.06 1.11
C ILE A 58 -3.91 10.05 0.41
N THR A 59 -4.95 9.79 1.19
CA THR A 59 -6.34 9.87 0.74
C THR A 59 -7.09 10.85 1.62
N ILE A 60 -7.79 11.79 1.00
CA ILE A 60 -8.70 12.74 1.66
C ILE A 60 -10.12 12.30 1.38
N GLU A 61 -10.88 12.08 2.41
CA GLU A 61 -12.29 11.65 2.36
C GLU A 61 -13.14 12.60 3.20
N PRO A 62 -14.45 12.66 2.96
CA PRO A 62 -15.36 13.37 3.85
C PRO A 62 -15.27 12.85 5.28
N PRO A 63 -15.48 13.68 6.30
CA PRO A 63 -15.49 13.22 7.68
C PRO A 63 -16.61 12.21 7.90
N VAL A 64 -16.35 11.19 8.69
CA VAL A 64 -17.37 10.23 9.11
C VAL A 64 -18.37 10.96 10.00
N ARG A 65 -19.60 11.08 9.55
CA ARG A 65 -20.69 11.63 10.38
C ARG A 65 -21.15 10.55 11.36
N ILE A 66 -20.68 10.64 12.59
CA ILE A 66 -21.24 9.83 13.69
C ILE A 66 -22.54 10.48 14.09
N ALA A 67 -23.64 9.73 14.04
CA ALA A 67 -24.92 10.20 14.56
C ALA A 67 -24.75 10.54 16.04
N ARG A 68 -24.81 11.82 16.39
CA ARG A 68 -24.74 12.27 17.77
C ARG A 68 -26.18 12.27 18.30
N ILE A 69 -26.45 11.42 19.28
CA ILE A 69 -27.73 11.46 19.99
C ILE A 69 -27.75 12.76 20.80
N LEU A 70 -28.53 13.72 20.36
CA LEU A 70 -28.82 14.92 21.11
C LEU A 70 -29.99 14.59 22.04
N GLY A 71 -29.69 14.04 23.20
CA GLY A 71 -30.69 13.76 24.23
C GLY A 71 -30.29 14.47 25.53
N SER A 72 -31.15 15.34 26.02
CA SER A 72 -31.14 15.75 27.44
C SER A 72 -31.67 14.61 28.28
N SER A 73 -31.13 14.44 29.48
CA SER A 73 -31.32 13.29 30.40
C SER A 73 -32.74 12.99 30.85
N GLU A 74 -33.77 13.65 30.35
CA GLU A 74 -35.15 13.51 30.89
C GLU A 74 -36.24 13.21 29.85
N SER A 75 -35.90 13.04 28.57
CA SER A 75 -36.93 12.70 27.57
C SER A 75 -36.93 11.20 27.30
N LYS A 76 -38.08 10.53 27.51
CA LYS A 76 -38.38 9.17 27.04
C LYS A 76 -37.98 9.08 25.54
N LEU A 77 -36.88 8.43 25.29
CA LEU A 77 -36.38 8.17 23.94
C LEU A 77 -37.35 7.21 23.24
N LEU A 78 -38.20 7.71 22.39
CA LEU A 78 -38.74 6.88 21.31
C LEU A 78 -37.58 6.45 20.42
N PRO A 79 -37.41 5.15 20.14
CA PRO A 79 -36.39 4.72 19.19
C PRO A 79 -36.78 5.21 17.80
N ALA A 80 -36.38 6.41 17.46
CA ALA A 80 -36.36 6.81 16.06
C ALA A 80 -35.31 5.92 15.39
N GLN A 81 -35.75 4.89 14.68
CA GLN A 81 -34.86 4.16 13.78
C GLN A 81 -34.29 5.20 12.81
N PRO A 82 -32.97 5.48 12.88
CA PRO A 82 -32.37 6.32 11.88
C PRO A 82 -32.50 5.54 10.57
N VAL A 83 -33.38 5.97 9.68
CA VAL A 83 -33.33 5.55 8.29
C VAL A 83 -31.98 6.04 7.79
N SER A 84 -31.02 5.14 7.82
CA SER A 84 -29.69 5.37 7.29
C SER A 84 -29.82 5.52 5.78
N THR A 85 -30.17 6.71 5.33
CA THR A 85 -29.85 7.10 3.96
C THR A 85 -28.32 7.14 3.92
N VAL A 86 -27.73 6.03 3.49
CA VAL A 86 -26.31 5.95 3.17
C VAL A 86 -26.04 6.85 1.95
N GLN A 87 -26.15 8.16 2.17
CA GLN A 87 -25.61 9.11 1.24
C GLN A 87 -24.09 8.98 1.33
N ARG A 88 -23.47 8.52 0.26
CA ARG A 88 -22.03 8.58 0.14
C ARG A 88 -21.63 10.03 0.38
N ALA A 89 -20.85 10.25 1.43
CA ALA A 89 -20.45 11.59 1.81
C ALA A 89 -19.68 12.20 0.64
N GLN A 90 -20.23 13.25 0.07
CA GLN A 90 -19.62 14.02 -1.01
C GLN A 90 -18.61 14.99 -0.42
N LEU A 91 -17.43 15.06 -1.00
CA LEU A 91 -16.41 16.03 -0.62
C LEU A 91 -16.71 17.37 -1.30
N ARG A 92 -17.42 18.26 -0.62
CA ARG A 92 -17.84 19.56 -1.19
C ARG A 92 -16.67 20.52 -1.45
N SER A 93 -15.70 20.55 -0.52
CA SER A 93 -14.51 21.41 -0.57
C SER A 93 -13.30 20.73 -1.26
N TRP A 94 -13.56 19.83 -2.21
CA TRP A 94 -12.48 19.07 -2.84
C TRP A 94 -11.48 19.94 -3.62
N ARG A 95 -11.93 21.06 -4.23
CA ARG A 95 -11.05 21.97 -4.97
C ARG A 95 -10.08 22.69 -4.03
N GLU A 96 -10.57 23.16 -2.88
CA GLU A 96 -9.75 23.78 -1.83
C GLU A 96 -8.75 22.78 -1.24
N ALA A 97 -9.23 21.56 -0.95
CA ALA A 97 -8.36 20.48 -0.46
C ALA A 97 -7.27 20.12 -1.47
N MET A 98 -7.59 20.08 -2.77
CA MET A 98 -6.61 19.88 -3.84
C MET A 98 -5.59 21.00 -3.93
N ALA A 99 -6.05 22.27 -3.90
CA ALA A 99 -5.17 23.44 -3.97
C ALA A 99 -4.20 23.46 -2.77
N LEU A 100 -4.73 23.22 -1.56
CA LEU A 100 -3.92 23.13 -0.34
C LEU A 100 -2.92 21.97 -0.38
N ALA A 101 -3.34 20.82 -0.87
CA ALA A 101 -2.46 19.66 -0.99
C ALA A 101 -1.36 19.88 -2.04
N GLY A 102 -1.73 20.45 -3.19
CA GLY A 102 -0.79 20.72 -4.29
C GLY A 102 0.26 21.80 -3.96
N SER A 103 -0.02 22.69 -2.99
CA SER A 103 0.94 23.71 -2.54
C SER A 103 1.99 23.15 -1.55
N GLN A 104 1.85 21.91 -1.09
CA GLN A 104 2.79 21.34 -0.12
C GLN A 104 4.06 20.83 -0.81
N PRO A 105 5.23 21.02 -0.20
CA PRO A 105 6.50 20.56 -0.75
C PRO A 105 6.55 19.01 -0.77
N GLY A 106 7.10 18.45 -1.87
CA GLY A 106 7.22 17.00 -2.05
C GLY A 106 5.94 16.31 -2.54
N VAL A 107 4.90 17.06 -2.92
CA VAL A 107 3.71 16.54 -3.59
C VAL A 107 3.98 16.45 -5.10
N LEU A 108 3.89 15.24 -5.66
CA LEU A 108 4.08 14.99 -7.09
C LEU A 108 2.78 15.16 -7.88
N ALA A 109 1.68 14.68 -7.33
CA ALA A 109 0.37 14.75 -7.99
C ALA A 109 -0.77 14.76 -6.97
N VAL A 110 -1.86 15.44 -7.36
CA VAL A 110 -3.13 15.45 -6.63
C VAL A 110 -4.24 15.19 -7.63
N ARG A 111 -5.07 14.18 -7.35
CA ARG A 111 -6.14 13.75 -8.27
C ARG A 111 -7.48 13.62 -7.55
N PRO A 112 -8.56 14.18 -8.11
CA PRO A 112 -9.92 13.96 -7.61
C PRO A 112 -10.44 12.61 -8.13
N GLU A 113 -11.11 11.84 -7.28
CA GLU A 113 -11.66 10.53 -7.62
C GLU A 113 -13.10 10.36 -7.15
N ILE A 114 -13.84 9.53 -7.88
CA ILE A 114 -15.12 8.98 -7.45
C ILE A 114 -14.93 7.48 -7.27
N VAL A 115 -14.84 7.03 -6.04
CA VAL A 115 -14.68 5.59 -5.73
C VAL A 115 -16.02 4.99 -5.33
N GLY A 116 -16.36 3.85 -5.91
CA GLY A 116 -17.60 3.15 -5.61
C GLY A 116 -17.51 1.67 -5.79
N ASN A 117 -18.25 0.94 -4.95
CA ASN A 117 -18.39 -0.49 -5.12
C ASN A 117 -19.47 -0.79 -6.17
N ALA A 118 -19.14 -1.73 -7.03
CA ALA A 118 -20.04 -2.19 -8.07
C ALA A 118 -19.84 -3.71 -8.27
N PHE A 119 -20.67 -4.27 -9.08
CA PHE A 119 -20.60 -5.66 -9.51
C PHE A 119 -20.49 -5.71 -11.03
N ILE A 120 -19.54 -6.47 -11.52
CA ILE A 120 -19.49 -6.84 -12.94
C ILE A 120 -20.31 -8.11 -13.10
N ILE A 121 -21.26 -8.07 -14.03
CA ILE A 121 -22.19 -9.17 -14.29
C ILE A 121 -21.90 -9.71 -15.70
N ARG A 122 -21.66 -11.01 -15.78
CA ARG A 122 -21.48 -11.76 -17.03
C ARG A 122 -22.32 -13.05 -16.99
N GLY A 123 -23.50 -13.03 -17.63
CA GLY A 123 -24.43 -14.12 -17.49
C GLY A 123 -24.84 -14.35 -16.04
N GLU A 124 -24.58 -15.53 -15.49
CA GLU A 124 -24.83 -15.86 -14.08
C GLU A 124 -23.65 -15.50 -13.16
N ALA A 125 -22.48 -15.24 -13.72
CA ALA A 125 -21.30 -14.88 -12.92
C ALA A 125 -21.34 -13.41 -12.50
N THR A 126 -21.04 -13.17 -11.23
CA THR A 126 -20.98 -11.82 -10.65
C THR A 126 -19.69 -11.68 -9.84
N ALA A 127 -18.92 -10.63 -10.09
CA ALA A 127 -17.73 -10.32 -9.32
C ALA A 127 -17.79 -8.91 -8.74
N PRO A 128 -17.43 -8.72 -7.46
CA PRO A 128 -17.35 -7.39 -6.86
C PRO A 128 -16.14 -6.64 -7.41
N VAL A 129 -16.32 -5.36 -7.69
CA VAL A 129 -15.27 -4.46 -8.17
C VAL A 129 -15.38 -3.10 -7.50
N SER A 130 -14.26 -2.53 -7.11
CA SER A 130 -14.17 -1.12 -6.70
C SER A 130 -13.83 -0.29 -7.93
N LEU A 131 -14.78 0.47 -8.42
CA LEU A 131 -14.57 1.35 -9.57
C LEU A 131 -14.04 2.70 -9.12
N GLN A 132 -12.95 3.12 -9.75
CA GLN A 132 -12.33 4.42 -9.57
C GLN A 132 -12.62 5.29 -10.80
N GLY A 133 -13.49 6.27 -10.63
CA GLY A 133 -13.82 7.27 -11.64
C GLY A 133 -12.87 8.46 -11.54
N LEU A 134 -12.09 8.70 -12.56
CA LEU A 134 -11.05 9.72 -12.58
C LEU A 134 -11.04 10.50 -13.90
N PRO A 135 -10.45 11.70 -13.94
CA PRO A 135 -10.21 12.42 -15.19
C PRO A 135 -9.32 11.60 -16.12
N PRO A 136 -9.70 11.36 -17.39
CA PRO A 136 -8.92 10.51 -18.32
C PRO A 136 -7.47 10.95 -18.46
N GLU A 137 -7.22 12.25 -18.47
CA GLU A 137 -5.90 12.87 -18.57
C GLU A 137 -5.00 12.64 -17.34
N GLN A 138 -5.60 12.22 -16.22
CA GLN A 138 -4.90 11.98 -14.97
C GLN A 138 -4.82 10.48 -14.60
N LEU A 139 -5.02 9.59 -15.59
CA LEU A 139 -4.93 8.14 -15.36
C LEU A 139 -3.62 7.75 -14.69
N ASP A 140 -2.52 8.27 -15.20
CA ASP A 140 -1.16 7.93 -14.75
C ASP A 140 -0.62 8.81 -13.61
N ALA A 141 -1.39 9.79 -13.14
CA ALA A 141 -0.94 10.74 -12.14
C ALA A 141 -0.52 10.09 -10.80
N ILE A 142 -1.14 8.99 -10.42
CA ILE A 142 -0.86 8.27 -9.17
C ILE A 142 -0.05 6.99 -9.42
N SER A 143 -0.43 6.23 -10.43
CA SER A 143 0.21 4.97 -10.84
C SER A 143 0.25 4.92 -12.36
N PRO A 144 1.35 4.49 -12.98
CA PRO A 144 1.50 4.43 -14.43
C PRO A 144 0.70 3.25 -15.02
N ILE A 145 -0.63 3.35 -14.98
CA ILE A 145 -1.54 2.29 -15.46
C ILE A 145 -1.42 2.07 -16.96
N SER A 146 -1.20 3.13 -17.73
CA SER A 146 -1.05 3.01 -19.20
C SER A 146 0.10 2.11 -19.61
N THR A 147 1.21 2.11 -18.86
CA THR A 147 2.37 1.25 -19.12
C THR A 147 2.16 -0.20 -18.67
N LYS A 148 1.11 -0.47 -17.91
CA LYS A 148 0.76 -1.79 -17.36
C LYS A 148 -0.38 -2.48 -18.10
N ILE A 149 -0.84 -1.93 -19.21
CA ILE A 149 -1.85 -2.57 -20.07
C ILE A 149 -1.21 -3.76 -20.77
N ILE A 150 -1.84 -4.93 -20.62
CA ILE A 150 -1.42 -6.18 -21.25
C ILE A 150 -2.30 -6.57 -22.45
N GLU A 151 -3.54 -6.05 -22.51
CA GLU A 151 -4.49 -6.29 -23.62
C GLU A 151 -5.34 -5.03 -23.83
N GLY A 152 -5.56 -4.62 -25.08
CA GLY A 152 -6.33 -3.42 -25.39
C GLY A 152 -5.53 -2.14 -25.30
N ASN A 153 -6.17 -1.06 -24.83
CA ASN A 153 -5.54 0.26 -24.69
C ASN A 153 -5.96 0.96 -23.37
N ALA A 154 -5.20 2.00 -22.98
CA ALA A 154 -5.41 2.76 -21.74
C ALA A 154 -6.46 3.88 -21.84
N THR A 155 -7.32 3.87 -22.88
CA THR A 155 -8.25 4.98 -23.12
C THR A 155 -9.47 4.88 -22.20
N LEU A 156 -9.69 5.91 -21.37
CA LEU A 156 -10.88 6.07 -20.54
C LEU A 156 -11.94 6.89 -21.30
N SER A 157 -12.78 6.22 -22.08
CA SER A 157 -13.95 6.81 -22.72
C SER A 157 -15.19 6.77 -21.79
N ALA A 158 -16.25 7.50 -22.15
CA ALA A 158 -17.48 7.53 -21.36
C ALA A 158 -18.18 6.17 -21.24
N ASP A 159 -17.94 5.25 -22.16
CA ASP A 159 -18.44 3.87 -22.20
C ASP A 159 -17.36 2.85 -21.90
N GLY A 160 -16.14 3.29 -21.56
CA GLY A 160 -14.97 2.45 -21.36
C GLY A 160 -14.69 2.13 -19.90
N VAL A 161 -14.13 0.92 -19.68
CA VAL A 161 -13.61 0.49 -18.39
C VAL A 161 -12.27 -0.21 -18.59
N LEU A 162 -11.33 0.04 -17.68
CA LEU A 162 -10.10 -0.74 -17.54
C LEU A 162 -10.28 -1.67 -16.35
N ILE A 163 -9.95 -2.94 -16.52
CA ILE A 163 -10.06 -3.96 -15.45
C ILE A 163 -8.73 -4.65 -15.23
N GLY A 164 -8.52 -5.15 -14.02
CA GLY A 164 -7.31 -5.91 -13.71
C GLY A 164 -7.33 -7.33 -14.32
N LYS A 165 -6.15 -7.86 -14.59
CA LYS A 165 -5.94 -9.19 -15.19
C LYS A 165 -6.62 -10.31 -14.41
N ALA A 166 -6.46 -10.32 -13.09
CA ALA A 166 -7.02 -11.37 -12.25
C ALA A 166 -8.54 -11.38 -12.32
N LEU A 167 -9.19 -10.20 -12.32
CA LEU A 167 -10.64 -10.06 -12.52
C LEU A 167 -11.08 -10.52 -13.91
N ALA A 168 -10.32 -10.16 -14.95
CA ALA A 168 -10.59 -10.58 -16.31
C ALA A 168 -10.52 -12.10 -16.47
N VAL A 169 -9.51 -12.73 -15.89
CA VAL A 169 -9.35 -14.20 -15.90
C VAL A 169 -10.47 -14.89 -15.14
N ALA A 170 -10.83 -14.40 -13.94
CA ALA A 170 -11.89 -14.98 -13.11
C ALA A 170 -13.25 -14.99 -13.80
N LEU A 171 -13.54 -13.99 -14.63
CA LEU A 171 -14.80 -13.88 -15.39
C LEU A 171 -14.65 -14.31 -16.86
N GLY A 172 -13.48 -14.72 -17.31
CA GLY A 172 -13.20 -15.08 -18.70
C GLY A 172 -13.41 -13.92 -19.69
N LEU A 173 -13.09 -12.68 -19.28
CA LEU A 173 -13.28 -11.46 -20.05
C LEU A 173 -12.04 -11.11 -20.90
N ARG A 174 -12.29 -10.42 -22.03
CA ARG A 174 -11.25 -9.91 -22.93
C ARG A 174 -11.50 -8.44 -23.29
N ALA A 175 -10.47 -7.76 -23.73
CA ALA A 175 -10.62 -6.40 -24.26
C ALA A 175 -11.60 -6.38 -25.45
N GLY A 176 -12.36 -5.29 -25.55
CA GLY A 176 -13.42 -5.11 -26.57
C GLY A 176 -14.77 -5.71 -26.19
N GLN A 177 -14.88 -6.54 -25.16
CA GLN A 177 -16.16 -7.12 -24.75
C GLN A 177 -17.02 -6.15 -23.94
N PRO A 178 -18.34 -6.13 -24.15
CA PRO A 178 -19.27 -5.40 -23.31
C PRO A 178 -19.52 -6.15 -21.99
N ILE A 179 -19.60 -5.41 -20.89
CA ILE A 179 -19.95 -5.91 -19.56
C ILE A 179 -21.03 -5.04 -18.93
N LEU A 180 -21.92 -5.68 -18.18
CA LEU A 180 -22.90 -4.95 -17.38
C LEU A 180 -22.30 -4.67 -16.01
N VAL A 181 -22.23 -3.38 -15.67
CA VAL A 181 -21.77 -2.92 -14.36
C VAL A 181 -22.96 -2.40 -13.57
N ARG A 182 -23.15 -2.91 -12.35
CA ARG A 182 -24.20 -2.49 -11.43
C ARG A 182 -23.59 -2.00 -10.12
N SER A 183 -23.86 -0.76 -9.77
CA SER A 183 -23.45 -0.18 -8.48
C SER A 183 -24.27 -0.77 -7.33
N GLU A 184 -23.74 -0.73 -6.11
CA GLU A 184 -24.48 -1.08 -4.89
C GLU A 184 -25.77 -0.28 -4.71
N ARG A 185 -25.90 0.87 -5.36
CA ARG A 185 -27.08 1.76 -5.31
C ARG A 185 -28.09 1.54 -6.42
N GLY A 186 -27.91 0.49 -7.19
CA GLY A 186 -28.83 0.11 -8.27
C GLY A 186 -28.57 0.78 -9.60
N GLY A 187 -27.65 1.76 -9.69
CA GLY A 187 -27.23 2.32 -10.97
C GLY A 187 -26.60 1.23 -11.84
N GLN A 188 -27.02 1.14 -13.11
CA GLN A 188 -26.52 0.15 -14.05
C GLN A 188 -26.01 0.84 -15.32
N ARG A 189 -24.92 0.31 -15.87
CA ARG A 189 -24.39 0.74 -17.17
C ARG A 189 -23.73 -0.42 -17.90
N LEU A 190 -23.95 -0.45 -19.20
CA LEU A 190 -23.18 -1.29 -20.11
C LEU A 190 -21.89 -0.56 -20.46
N LEU A 191 -20.74 -1.18 -20.17
CA LEU A 191 -19.42 -0.62 -20.45
C LEU A 191 -18.65 -1.59 -21.33
N THR A 192 -17.74 -1.06 -22.14
CA THR A 192 -16.83 -1.86 -22.97
C THR A 192 -15.47 -1.92 -22.30
N ILE A 193 -14.88 -3.10 -22.17
CA ILE A 193 -13.53 -3.29 -21.67
C ILE A 193 -12.55 -2.69 -22.69
N ARG A 194 -11.95 -1.55 -22.38
CA ARG A 194 -10.96 -0.88 -23.26
C ARG A 194 -9.57 -1.43 -23.08
N GLY A 195 -9.25 -1.89 -21.88
CA GLY A 195 -7.95 -2.51 -21.61
C GLY A 195 -7.97 -3.35 -20.35
N ILE A 196 -7.03 -4.28 -20.30
CA ILE A 196 -6.76 -5.13 -19.16
C ILE A 196 -5.36 -4.80 -18.67
N PHE A 197 -5.23 -4.46 -17.38
CA PHE A 197 -3.94 -4.10 -16.78
C PHE A 197 -3.45 -5.17 -15.80
N GLU A 198 -2.13 -5.21 -15.59
CA GLU A 198 -1.46 -6.06 -14.60
C GLU A 198 -0.48 -5.22 -13.79
N THR A 199 -0.83 -4.96 -12.52
CA THR A 199 0.02 -4.16 -11.63
C THR A 199 1.04 -5.00 -10.86
N GLY A 200 0.80 -6.29 -10.76
CA GLY A 200 1.54 -7.22 -9.90
C GLY A 200 1.07 -7.19 -8.45
N LEU A 201 0.06 -6.38 -8.12
CA LEU A 201 -0.61 -6.38 -6.81
C LEU A 201 -1.96 -7.08 -6.96
N GLY A 202 -2.06 -8.31 -6.43
CA GLY A 202 -3.26 -9.13 -6.57
C GLY A 202 -4.54 -8.41 -6.14
N SER A 203 -4.50 -7.64 -5.05
CA SER A 203 -5.66 -6.89 -4.57
C SER A 203 -6.16 -5.81 -5.53
N LEU A 204 -5.27 -5.19 -6.32
CA LEU A 204 -5.64 -4.25 -7.37
C LEU A 204 -6.13 -5.00 -8.62
N ASP A 205 -5.41 -6.04 -9.02
CA ASP A 205 -5.70 -6.79 -10.24
C ASP A 205 -6.99 -7.62 -10.15
N GLU A 206 -7.44 -7.96 -8.92
CA GLU A 206 -8.68 -8.70 -8.66
C GLU A 206 -9.92 -7.80 -8.46
N ARG A 207 -9.74 -6.60 -7.90
CA ARG A 207 -10.86 -5.85 -7.32
C ARG A 207 -10.99 -4.40 -7.79
N VAL A 208 -10.06 -3.88 -8.57
CA VAL A 208 -10.10 -2.49 -9.00
C VAL A 208 -10.37 -2.40 -10.51
N GLY A 209 -11.21 -1.43 -10.87
CA GLY A 209 -11.43 -1.01 -12.25
C GLY A 209 -11.39 0.51 -12.37
N PHE A 210 -10.94 1.00 -13.51
CA PHE A 210 -10.89 2.43 -13.79
C PHE A 210 -11.91 2.81 -14.85
N VAL A 211 -12.65 3.89 -14.61
CA VAL A 211 -13.62 4.46 -15.53
C VAL A 211 -13.43 5.97 -15.61
N ALA A 212 -13.94 6.57 -16.67
CA ALA A 212 -13.97 8.04 -16.73
C ALA A 212 -14.86 8.61 -15.60
N GLN A 213 -14.50 9.78 -15.08
CA GLN A 213 -15.28 10.45 -14.03
C GLN A 213 -16.71 10.74 -14.48
N SER A 214 -16.92 11.02 -15.77
CA SER A 214 -18.24 11.20 -16.39
C SER A 214 -19.12 9.94 -16.30
N THR A 215 -18.52 8.75 -16.35
CA THR A 215 -19.20 7.45 -16.19
C THR A 215 -19.51 7.16 -14.73
N ALA A 216 -18.56 7.45 -13.82
CA ALA A 216 -18.71 7.18 -12.40
C ALA A 216 -19.80 8.06 -11.74
N ARG A 217 -19.96 9.32 -12.17
CA ARG A 217 -20.94 10.25 -11.61
C ARG A 217 -22.37 9.70 -11.60
N PRO A 218 -22.98 9.33 -12.74
CA PRO A 218 -24.33 8.78 -12.76
C PRO A 218 -24.40 7.38 -12.15
N LEU A 219 -23.35 6.55 -12.32
CA LEU A 219 -23.33 5.20 -11.77
C LEU A 219 -23.41 5.19 -10.24
N PHE A 220 -22.81 6.18 -9.58
CA PHE A 220 -22.77 6.29 -8.13
C PHE A 220 -23.68 7.38 -7.57
N ASN A 221 -24.53 7.98 -8.40
CA ASN A 221 -25.45 9.08 -8.03
C ASN A 221 -24.71 10.25 -7.34
N LEU A 222 -23.61 10.70 -7.97
CA LEU A 222 -22.80 11.84 -7.56
C LEU A 222 -22.74 12.86 -8.70
N PRO A 223 -23.83 13.61 -8.97
CA PRO A 223 -23.90 14.51 -10.12
C PRO A 223 -22.82 15.58 -10.08
N ASP A 224 -22.54 16.10 -8.88
CA ASP A 224 -21.54 17.13 -8.63
C ASP A 224 -20.51 16.69 -7.57
N GLY A 225 -19.25 17.03 -7.82
CA GLY A 225 -18.16 16.77 -6.87
C GLY A 225 -17.52 15.41 -7.01
N VAL A 226 -16.77 15.04 -5.97
CA VAL A 226 -16.03 13.79 -5.83
C VAL A 226 -16.22 13.29 -4.40
N ASN A 227 -15.90 12.06 -4.14
CA ASN A 227 -15.93 11.52 -2.78
C ASN A 227 -14.55 11.27 -2.19
N GLN A 228 -13.50 11.47 -2.99
CA GLN A 228 -12.13 11.25 -2.57
C GLN A 228 -11.17 12.15 -3.35
N VAL A 229 -10.11 12.61 -2.67
CA VAL A 229 -8.94 13.21 -3.32
C VAL A 229 -7.72 12.39 -2.90
N VAL A 230 -6.90 12.03 -3.86
CA VAL A 230 -5.69 11.23 -3.63
C VAL A 230 -4.45 12.02 -3.97
N ILE A 231 -3.38 11.75 -3.23
CA ILE A 231 -2.12 12.49 -3.31
C ILE A 231 -0.97 11.51 -3.49
N LYS A 232 -0.08 11.79 -4.42
CA LYS A 232 1.21 11.12 -4.62
C LYS A 232 2.31 12.00 -4.09
N LEU A 233 3.21 11.44 -3.29
CA LEU A 233 4.37 12.12 -2.74
C LEU A 233 5.65 11.60 -3.38
N GLU A 234 6.67 12.41 -3.39
CA GLU A 234 8.03 11.98 -3.74
C GLU A 234 8.56 10.97 -2.72
N ASN A 235 8.37 11.25 -1.44
CA ASN A 235 8.74 10.33 -0.35
C ASN A 235 7.47 9.84 0.37
N PRO A 236 7.10 8.53 0.21
CA PRO A 236 5.94 7.93 0.87
C PRO A 236 6.00 7.97 2.41
N ASP A 237 7.19 8.01 2.99
CA ASP A 237 7.37 7.98 4.45
C ASP A 237 6.92 9.28 5.13
N ARG A 238 6.87 10.38 4.37
CA ARG A 238 6.34 11.67 4.85
C ARG A 238 4.82 11.77 4.86
N ALA A 239 4.13 10.73 4.39
CA ALA A 239 2.67 10.73 4.30
C ALA A 239 1.96 10.94 5.66
N PRO A 240 2.40 10.37 6.80
CA PRO A 240 1.75 10.59 8.10
C PRO A 240 1.86 12.05 8.58
N GLU A 241 3.03 12.67 8.41
CA GLU A 241 3.27 14.07 8.79
C GLU A 241 2.36 15.01 7.98
N LEU A 242 2.37 14.86 6.66
CA LEU A 242 1.56 15.69 5.77
C LEU A 242 0.05 15.42 5.97
N ALA A 243 -0.35 14.18 6.21
CA ALA A 243 -1.74 13.84 6.50
C ALA A 243 -2.24 14.53 7.77
N THR A 244 -1.41 14.60 8.81
CA THR A 244 -1.75 15.31 10.06
C THR A 244 -1.92 16.81 9.82
N LYS A 245 -1.01 17.42 9.04
CA LYS A 245 -1.08 18.83 8.68
C LYS A 245 -2.34 19.15 7.86
N LEU A 246 -2.65 18.33 6.86
CA LEU A 246 -3.85 18.50 6.03
C LEU A 246 -5.13 18.27 6.83
N ARG A 247 -5.14 17.31 7.75
CA ARG A 247 -6.28 17.02 8.65
C ARG A 247 -6.61 18.22 9.53
N SER A 248 -5.60 18.84 10.16
CA SER A 248 -5.79 20.03 11.00
C SER A 248 -6.25 21.24 10.21
N ALA A 249 -5.75 21.43 8.99
CA ALA A 249 -6.09 22.57 8.15
C ALA A 249 -7.48 22.47 7.50
N THR A 250 -7.93 21.25 7.16
CA THR A 250 -9.18 21.06 6.39
C THR A 250 -10.35 20.54 7.22
N GLY A 251 -10.09 19.94 8.39
CA GLY A 251 -11.10 19.22 9.17
C GLY A 251 -11.64 17.96 8.49
N LEU A 252 -11.05 17.53 7.38
CA LEU A 252 -11.45 16.36 6.61
C LEU A 252 -10.78 15.08 7.17
N LYS A 253 -11.29 13.93 6.80
CA LYS A 253 -10.64 12.66 7.08
C LYS A 253 -9.48 12.47 6.10
N VAL A 254 -8.26 12.62 6.59
CA VAL A 254 -7.04 12.44 5.81
C VAL A 254 -6.32 11.20 6.32
N THR A 255 -6.16 10.21 5.45
CA THR A 255 -5.62 8.89 5.80
C THR A 255 -4.35 8.62 5.00
N PRO A 256 -3.19 8.45 5.63
CA PRO A 256 -1.96 8.07 4.96
C PRO A 256 -1.99 6.57 4.59
N TRP A 257 -1.19 6.16 3.61
CA TRP A 257 -1.15 4.79 3.09
C TRP A 257 -0.78 3.76 4.17
N GLN A 258 0.05 4.13 5.14
CA GLN A 258 0.43 3.29 6.27
C GLN A 258 -0.79 2.90 7.12
N GLU A 259 -1.70 3.86 7.34
CA GLU A 259 -2.92 3.62 8.10
C GLU A 259 -3.92 2.75 7.32
N LYS A 260 -4.00 2.91 6.00
CA LYS A 260 -4.82 2.05 5.13
C LYS A 260 -4.28 0.61 5.01
N ASN A 261 -2.96 0.44 5.12
CA ASN A 261 -2.27 -0.86 4.96
C ASN A 261 -1.64 -1.34 6.27
N ARG A 262 -2.37 -1.26 7.39
CA ARG A 262 -1.87 -1.65 8.71
C ARG A 262 -1.33 -3.07 8.77
N GLN A 263 -1.95 -4.01 8.06
CA GLN A 263 -1.47 -5.39 8.02
C GLN A 263 -0.07 -5.50 7.41
N LEU A 264 0.18 -4.80 6.31
CA LEU A 264 1.51 -4.75 5.70
C LEU A 264 2.51 -4.11 6.68
N GLN A 265 2.15 -3.00 7.29
CA GLN A 265 3.01 -2.31 8.25
C GLN A 265 3.32 -3.20 9.46
N SER A 266 2.32 -3.84 10.05
CA SER A 266 2.52 -4.77 11.16
C SER A 266 3.38 -5.97 10.78
N ALA A 267 3.24 -6.49 9.56
CA ALA A 267 4.09 -7.56 9.05
C ALA A 267 5.55 -7.12 8.92
N LEU A 268 5.80 -5.92 8.39
CA LEU A 268 7.15 -5.35 8.26
C LEU A 268 7.79 -5.07 9.62
N GLU A 269 7.04 -4.54 10.58
CA GLU A 269 7.51 -4.32 11.96
C GLU A 269 7.80 -5.63 12.67
N GLY A 270 6.94 -6.65 12.53
CA GLY A 270 7.15 -8.00 13.05
C GLY A 270 8.42 -8.64 12.49
N GLN A 271 8.62 -8.50 11.17
CA GLN A 271 9.83 -8.99 10.50
C GLN A 271 11.10 -8.28 11.01
N GLY A 272 11.03 -6.96 11.27
CA GLY A 272 12.13 -6.21 11.86
C GLY A 272 12.51 -6.71 13.26
N ARG A 273 11.52 -7.01 14.11
CA ARG A 273 11.75 -7.57 15.45
C ARG A 273 12.38 -8.96 15.40
N THR A 274 11.87 -9.83 14.54
CA THR A 274 12.44 -11.17 14.32
C THR A 274 13.87 -11.07 13.81
N GLY A 275 14.15 -10.16 12.86
CA GLY A 275 15.50 -9.88 12.38
C GLY A 275 16.46 -9.47 13.50
N SER A 276 16.03 -8.58 14.40
CA SER A 276 16.83 -8.14 15.54
C SER A 276 17.14 -9.30 16.52
N LEU A 277 16.18 -10.19 16.77
CA LEU A 277 16.42 -11.39 17.59
C LEU A 277 17.46 -12.30 16.95
N ILE A 278 17.33 -12.58 15.66
CA ILE A 278 18.32 -13.38 14.91
C ILE A 278 19.71 -12.74 15.01
N GLN A 279 19.80 -11.42 14.91
CA GLN A 279 21.06 -10.68 15.06
C GLN A 279 21.68 -10.88 16.43
N ILE A 280 20.89 -10.75 17.49
CA ILE A 280 21.37 -10.94 18.88
C ILE A 280 21.86 -12.38 19.07
N PHE A 281 21.09 -13.37 18.68
CA PHE A 281 21.49 -14.78 18.80
C PHE A 281 22.75 -15.12 17.98
N SER A 282 22.87 -14.60 16.75
CA SER A 282 24.05 -14.76 15.92
C SER A 282 25.28 -14.16 16.59
N MET A 283 25.16 -12.98 17.15
CA MET A 283 26.26 -12.29 17.85
C MET A 283 26.70 -13.08 19.10
N ILE A 284 25.76 -13.58 19.89
CA ILE A 284 26.05 -14.42 21.06
C ILE A 284 26.77 -15.72 20.60
N SER A 285 26.29 -16.37 19.55
CA SER A 285 26.88 -17.59 19.01
C SER A 285 28.31 -17.37 18.53
N ILE A 286 28.59 -16.26 17.87
CA ILE A 286 29.95 -15.89 17.43
C ILE A 286 30.86 -15.66 18.66
N ILE A 287 30.40 -14.95 19.69
CA ILE A 287 31.16 -14.71 20.92
C ILE A 287 31.49 -16.03 21.62
N ILE A 288 30.52 -16.92 21.78
CA ILE A 288 30.72 -18.23 22.39
C ILE A 288 31.71 -19.07 21.57
N GLY A 289 31.59 -19.06 20.24
CA GLY A 289 32.51 -19.76 19.35
C GLY A 289 33.96 -19.28 19.49
N ILE A 290 34.17 -17.98 19.54
CA ILE A 290 35.50 -17.38 19.76
C ILE A 290 36.01 -17.72 21.14
N ALA A 291 35.20 -17.60 22.20
CA ALA A 291 35.59 -17.92 23.57
C ALA A 291 35.97 -19.40 23.71
N SER A 292 35.18 -20.31 23.13
CA SER A 292 35.47 -21.76 23.15
C SER A 292 36.77 -22.08 22.45
N ALA A 293 37.05 -21.47 21.30
CA ALA A 293 38.28 -21.67 20.57
C ALA A 293 39.51 -21.13 21.30
N LEU A 294 39.36 -19.97 21.98
CA LEU A 294 40.43 -19.43 22.82
C LEU A 294 40.71 -20.29 24.04
N LEU A 295 39.66 -20.79 24.71
CA LEU A 295 39.81 -21.74 25.83
C LEU A 295 40.52 -23.02 25.41
N LEU A 296 40.15 -23.62 24.28
CA LEU A 296 40.80 -24.82 23.75
C LEU A 296 42.28 -24.57 23.42
N SER A 297 42.61 -23.38 22.95
CA SER A 297 43.98 -22.93 22.65
C SER A 297 44.83 -22.74 23.90
N THR A 298 44.25 -22.40 25.05
CA THR A 298 44.99 -22.18 26.31
C THR A 298 45.17 -23.45 27.13
N TYR A 299 44.36 -24.46 26.92
CA TYR A 299 44.49 -25.78 27.62
C TYR A 299 45.50 -26.75 26.98
N ARG A 300 46.12 -26.38 25.89
CA ARG A 300 47.18 -27.13 25.20
C ARG A 300 48.56 -26.53 25.44
#